data_f6f7c924e3397166d0b382a9d2664efa
#
_entry.id   f6f7c924e3397166d0b382a9d2664efa
#
_cell.length_a   1.000
_cell.length_b   1.000
_cell.length_c   1.000
_cell.angle_alpha   90.00
_cell.angle_beta   90.00
_cell.angle_gamma   90.00
#
_symmetry.space_group_name_H-M   'P 1'
#
loop_
_entity.id
_entity.type
_entity.pdbx_description
1 polymer ?
#
loop_
_entity_poly.entity_id
_entity_poly.type
_entity_poly.pdbx_seq_one_letter_code
_entity_poly.pdbx_strand_id
1 'polypeptide(L)'
;MFILTRFSDKHSRPITQCSYMAAIELEQDYYLHNFKALLKTVEQYHASLLTTDEKHWLQSFQQLSADAQMLLIRLLSRKGILFRFNKLNYEEITNINLAKDALIHAQFISQEITALHQQQVISISDIFSLYTKPELQRLFPTLIDKTDKKAEILLKLESYDDSEYLLSVISEPLVMIQQQTLLAKFLLLFFGNSHQDLSQFVLSDLGLNKFENYQIDTSTQLFHTTEQVNQWLALTQLSDLYWRAHETKDYDTISSVVPLLPKAASWLPLENKRQKLINHIARDLERNYQYDIALALFRQTERTPSRERQARILMAQQQYQAAYDVVKNIQYDPKNEDEYGVSLRLEKKLAKSVNQIFTAPKTFAPKAIQLQLANPERQRVERCAARYFESQGWTVFYLENQFLNSLFGLAMWDIIFAPIKGSFINPYQLAPLDMFSSDFYLKRKDLINERLQAIEQGHFDGWQTHFETKQGISNYWVHWENFSQQALTLALSHIPPTQLAMMFRRLLKDLRHHRSGMPDLIMFNDTGYQWVEVKGPGDKLQDHQLRWLAFFDQHGIPAQVAYITFSTPSED
;
A
#
# COMPACT_ATOMS: atom_id res chain seq x y z
N MET A 1 10.58 0.70 22.53
CA MET A 1 11.65 0.86 21.53
C MET A 1 11.10 0.34 20.21
N PHE A 2 10.82 1.26 19.30
CA PHE A 2 10.01 1.07 18.09
C PHE A 2 10.72 0.17 17.08
N ILE A 3 10.02 -0.83 16.57
CA ILE A 3 10.39 -1.49 15.30
C ILE A 3 9.40 -1.03 14.25
N LEU A 4 9.78 0.00 13.53
CA LEU A 4 9.18 0.37 12.25
C LEU A 4 9.58 -0.70 11.24
N THR A 5 8.65 -1.56 10.86
CA THR A 5 8.81 -2.43 9.69
C THR A 5 8.84 -1.54 8.44
N ARG A 6 9.97 -1.56 7.77
CA ARG A 6 10.23 -0.88 6.50
C ARG A 6 9.29 -1.41 5.43
N PHE A 7 8.35 -0.58 5.01
CA PHE A 7 7.81 -0.65 3.65
C PHE A 7 8.70 0.21 2.75
N SER A 8 9.44 -0.43 1.87
CA SER A 8 10.23 0.26 0.86
C SER A 8 9.36 0.62 -0.34
N ASP A 9 8.60 1.68 -0.22
CA ASP A 9 8.33 2.51 -1.37
C ASP A 9 9.53 3.44 -1.52
N LYS A 10 10.28 3.27 -2.60
CA LYS A 10 11.53 4.01 -2.88
C LYS A 10 11.35 5.51 -3.12
N HIS A 11 10.21 6.10 -2.71
CA HIS A 11 9.91 7.52 -2.95
C HIS A 11 9.36 8.29 -1.74
N SER A 12 9.43 7.76 -0.51
CA SER A 12 9.16 8.57 0.67
C SER A 12 10.45 8.85 1.44
N ARG A 13 10.93 10.09 1.34
CA ARG A 13 12.04 10.61 2.17
C ARG A 13 11.53 10.92 3.58
N PRO A 14 12.38 10.80 4.62
CA PRO A 14 11.99 11.11 5.99
C PRO A 14 11.62 12.58 6.13
N ILE A 15 10.52 12.83 6.82
CA ILE A 15 10.05 14.14 7.25
C ILE A 15 11.07 14.68 8.25
N THR A 16 11.88 15.63 7.85
CA THR A 16 12.70 16.46 8.72
C THR A 16 12.22 17.90 8.62
N GLN A 17 11.26 18.23 9.46
CA GLN A 17 11.14 19.50 10.20
C GLN A 17 9.79 19.49 10.94
N CYS A 18 9.80 18.93 12.14
CA CYS A 18 8.78 19.22 13.13
C CYS A 18 9.08 20.60 13.71
N SER A 19 8.31 21.62 13.32
CA SER A 19 8.06 22.75 14.17
C SER A 19 7.40 22.26 15.46
N TYR A 20 7.85 22.75 16.60
CA TYR A 20 7.39 22.47 17.96
C TYR A 20 5.87 22.31 18.05
N MET A 21 5.36 21.10 17.94
CA MET A 21 4.08 20.70 18.48
C MET A 21 4.36 20.17 19.90
N ALA A 22 3.68 20.70 20.89
CA ALA A 22 3.68 20.12 22.22
C ALA A 22 3.40 18.62 22.08
N ALA A 23 4.25 17.78 22.64
CA ALA A 23 4.05 16.33 22.60
C ALA A 23 2.70 16.05 23.29
N ILE A 24 1.73 15.61 22.50
CA ILE A 24 0.48 15.08 23.03
C ILE A 24 0.87 13.77 23.69
N GLU A 25 0.87 13.73 25.03
CA GLU A 25 1.05 12.49 25.78
C GLU A 25 -0.20 11.65 25.59
N LEU A 26 -0.02 10.47 24.98
CA LEU A 26 -1.09 9.46 24.92
C LEU A 26 -1.34 8.91 26.33
N GLU A 27 -2.60 8.70 26.66
CA GLU A 27 -2.96 7.94 27.86
C GLU A 27 -2.31 6.56 27.83
N GLN A 28 -1.89 6.04 28.98
CA GLN A 28 -1.14 4.76 29.02
C GLN A 28 -1.95 3.57 28.48
N ASP A 29 -3.28 3.67 28.53
CA ASP A 29 -4.23 2.64 28.07
C ASP A 29 -4.89 2.96 26.71
N TYR A 30 -4.37 3.94 25.93
CA TYR A 30 -4.92 4.35 24.63
C TYR A 30 -5.23 3.18 23.70
N TYR A 31 -4.39 2.14 23.70
CA TYR A 31 -4.57 0.96 22.87
C TYR A 31 -5.78 0.10 23.27
N LEU A 32 -6.20 0.15 24.55
CA LEU A 32 -7.42 -0.47 25.03
C LEU A 32 -8.66 0.25 24.48
N HIS A 33 -8.67 1.58 24.51
CA HIS A 33 -9.75 2.38 23.93
C HIS A 33 -9.90 2.13 22.44
N ASN A 34 -8.78 2.10 21.72
CA ASN A 34 -8.74 1.84 20.29
C ASN A 34 -9.24 0.44 19.93
N PHE A 35 -8.83 -0.57 20.69
CA PHE A 35 -9.31 -1.94 20.48
C PHE A 35 -10.81 -2.07 20.78
N LYS A 36 -11.30 -1.44 21.83
CA LYS A 36 -12.74 -1.38 22.13
C LYS A 36 -13.54 -0.69 21.02
N ALA A 37 -13.03 0.39 20.45
CA ALA A 37 -13.66 1.08 19.33
C ALA A 37 -13.70 0.18 18.07
N LEU A 38 -12.64 -0.58 17.80
CA LEU A 38 -12.60 -1.58 16.74
C LEU A 38 -13.68 -2.66 16.96
N LEU A 39 -13.71 -3.27 18.15
CA LEU A 39 -14.67 -4.33 18.47
C LEU A 39 -16.12 -3.83 18.39
N LYS A 40 -16.38 -2.63 18.89
CA LYS A 40 -17.71 -1.98 18.81
C LYS A 40 -18.15 -1.80 17.36
N THR A 41 -17.25 -1.37 16.48
CA THR A 41 -17.52 -1.20 15.05
C THR A 41 -17.81 -2.54 14.38
N VAL A 42 -17.02 -3.58 14.70
CA VAL A 42 -17.23 -4.94 14.18
C VAL A 42 -18.58 -5.49 14.66
N GLU A 43 -18.92 -5.33 15.91
CA GLU A 43 -20.20 -5.77 16.48
C GLU A 43 -21.38 -5.01 15.86
N GLN A 44 -21.26 -3.70 15.70
CA GLN A 44 -22.32 -2.85 15.18
C GLN A 44 -22.62 -3.10 13.69
N TYR A 45 -21.58 -3.26 12.87
CA TYR A 45 -21.74 -3.31 11.42
C TYR A 45 -21.53 -4.71 10.83
N HIS A 46 -20.82 -5.62 11.50
CA HIS A 46 -20.44 -6.93 10.96
C HIS A 46 -20.93 -8.12 11.78
N ALA A 47 -21.87 -7.93 12.73
CA ALA A 47 -22.38 -9.00 13.61
C ALA A 47 -22.93 -10.21 12.84
N SER A 48 -23.48 -10.02 11.63
CA SER A 48 -23.98 -11.10 10.77
C SER A 48 -22.89 -12.00 10.19
N LEU A 49 -21.64 -11.52 10.18
CA LEU A 49 -20.46 -12.24 9.66
C LEU A 49 -19.72 -13.02 10.76
N LEU A 50 -20.13 -12.86 12.03
CA LEU A 50 -19.54 -13.51 13.18
C LEU A 50 -20.29 -14.80 13.53
N THR A 51 -19.53 -15.86 13.83
CA THR A 51 -20.06 -17.12 14.38
C THR A 51 -20.53 -16.93 15.82
N THR A 52 -21.23 -17.92 16.37
CA THR A 52 -21.66 -17.91 17.78
C THR A 52 -20.45 -17.84 18.74
N ASP A 53 -19.40 -18.61 18.47
CA ASP A 53 -18.19 -18.63 19.30
C ASP A 53 -17.45 -17.28 19.26
N GLU A 54 -17.40 -16.63 18.10
CA GLU A 54 -16.79 -15.30 17.95
C GLU A 54 -17.58 -14.21 18.70
N LYS A 55 -18.91 -14.30 18.70
CA LYS A 55 -19.77 -13.42 19.50
C LYS A 55 -19.59 -13.67 21.00
N HIS A 56 -19.46 -14.95 21.39
CA HIS A 56 -19.17 -15.31 22.77
C HIS A 56 -17.80 -14.76 23.23
N TRP A 57 -16.78 -14.85 22.36
CA TRP A 57 -15.46 -14.25 22.61
C TRP A 57 -15.57 -12.74 22.89
N LEU A 58 -16.34 -12.00 22.08
CA LEU A 58 -16.55 -10.56 22.27
C LEU A 58 -17.19 -10.27 23.63
N GLN A 59 -18.23 -11.02 24.00
CA GLN A 59 -18.91 -10.86 25.31
C GLN A 59 -17.97 -11.17 26.46
N SER A 60 -17.22 -12.26 26.37
CA SER A 60 -16.23 -12.65 27.37
C SER A 60 -15.12 -11.61 27.53
N PHE A 61 -14.64 -11.04 26.43
CA PHE A 61 -13.66 -9.93 26.46
C PHE A 61 -14.19 -8.71 27.19
N GLN A 62 -15.47 -8.32 26.96
CA GLN A 62 -16.10 -7.18 27.62
C GLN A 62 -16.25 -7.38 29.11
N GLN A 63 -16.35 -8.63 29.61
CA GLN A 63 -16.47 -8.97 31.04
C GLN A 63 -15.13 -9.03 31.79
N LEU A 64 -14.01 -9.02 31.08
CA LEU A 64 -12.68 -8.98 31.69
C LEU A 64 -12.44 -7.66 32.44
N SER A 65 -11.61 -7.72 33.49
CA SER A 65 -11.07 -6.51 34.13
C SER A 65 -10.22 -5.70 33.14
N ALA A 66 -10.06 -4.39 33.40
CA ALA A 66 -9.23 -3.53 32.55
C ALA A 66 -7.80 -4.07 32.41
N ASP A 67 -7.17 -4.52 33.50
CA ASP A 67 -5.84 -5.13 33.49
C ASP A 67 -5.77 -6.35 32.59
N ALA A 68 -6.77 -7.25 32.63
CA ALA A 68 -6.80 -8.44 31.80
C ALA A 68 -7.05 -8.09 30.31
N GLN A 69 -7.91 -7.13 30.03
CA GLN A 69 -8.09 -6.61 28.65
C GLN A 69 -6.81 -6.02 28.11
N MET A 70 -6.12 -5.17 28.88
CA MET A 70 -4.84 -4.56 28.51
C MET A 70 -3.78 -5.63 28.25
N LEU A 71 -3.63 -6.62 29.13
CA LEU A 71 -2.67 -7.71 28.93
C LEU A 71 -2.95 -8.49 27.65
N LEU A 72 -4.21 -8.86 27.41
CA LEU A 72 -4.59 -9.59 26.18
C LEU A 72 -4.23 -8.80 24.92
N ILE A 73 -4.54 -7.49 24.87
CA ILE A 73 -4.22 -6.65 23.70
C ILE A 73 -2.71 -6.53 23.51
N ARG A 74 -1.94 -6.38 24.59
CA ARG A 74 -0.48 -6.37 24.52
C ARG A 74 0.08 -7.67 23.96
N LEU A 75 -0.47 -8.81 24.35
CA LEU A 75 -0.08 -10.10 23.79
C LEU A 75 -0.47 -10.22 22.32
N LEU A 76 -1.71 -9.88 21.95
CA LEU A 76 -2.22 -9.92 20.58
C LEU A 76 -1.44 -8.99 19.62
N SER A 77 -0.92 -7.89 20.13
CA SER A 77 -0.14 -6.91 19.36
C SER A 77 1.33 -7.33 19.15
N ARG A 78 1.78 -8.41 19.77
CA ARG A 78 3.14 -8.94 19.61
C ARG A 78 3.22 -9.96 18.49
N LYS A 79 4.42 -10.13 17.97
CA LYS A 79 4.72 -11.19 17.00
C LYS A 79 4.79 -12.55 17.70
N GLY A 80 4.08 -13.52 17.17
CA GLY A 80 4.02 -14.89 17.70
C GLY A 80 2.83 -15.14 18.62
N ILE A 81 2.65 -16.39 19.03
CA ILE A 81 1.53 -16.85 19.87
C ILE A 81 1.99 -17.30 21.26
N LEU A 82 3.28 -17.58 21.42
CA LEU A 82 3.90 -18.05 22.66
C LEU A 82 4.72 -16.94 23.31
N PHE A 83 4.64 -16.83 24.63
CA PHE A 83 5.36 -15.82 25.40
C PHE A 83 5.91 -16.39 26.71
N ARG A 84 7.09 -15.92 27.09
CA ARG A 84 7.67 -16.16 28.43
C ARG A 84 7.05 -15.16 29.38
N PHE A 85 6.17 -15.59 30.27
CA PHE A 85 5.38 -14.69 31.11
C PHE A 85 6.26 -13.81 31.99
N ASN A 86 7.33 -14.33 32.54
CA ASN A 86 8.28 -13.59 33.40
C ASN A 86 9.05 -12.46 32.66
N LYS A 87 8.98 -12.41 31.32
CA LYS A 87 9.56 -11.34 30.50
C LYS A 87 8.55 -10.25 30.12
N LEU A 88 7.31 -10.40 30.57
CA LEU A 88 6.25 -9.41 30.34
C LEU A 88 6.27 -8.41 31.49
N ASN A 89 6.48 -7.16 31.17
CA ASN A 89 6.43 -6.04 32.11
C ASN A 89 5.72 -4.86 31.46
N TYR A 90 4.63 -4.43 32.08
CA TYR A 90 3.78 -3.34 31.62
C TYR A 90 3.40 -2.47 32.83
N GLU A 91 3.88 -1.24 32.84
CA GLU A 91 3.70 -0.31 33.96
C GLU A 91 2.25 0.07 34.19
N GLU A 92 1.45 0.06 33.11
CA GLU A 92 0.02 0.39 33.13
C GLU A 92 -0.88 -0.73 33.66
N ILE A 93 -0.35 -1.95 33.83
CA ILE A 93 -1.11 -3.10 34.34
C ILE A 93 -0.82 -3.27 35.84
N THR A 94 -1.80 -2.95 36.67
CA THR A 94 -1.63 -2.92 38.14
C THR A 94 -1.25 -4.28 38.70
N ASN A 95 -1.90 -5.36 38.25
CA ASN A 95 -1.60 -6.71 38.70
C ASN A 95 -1.59 -7.72 37.54
N ILE A 96 -0.42 -7.90 36.94
CA ILE A 96 -0.23 -8.76 35.76
C ILE A 96 -0.53 -10.24 36.06
N ASN A 97 -0.31 -10.71 37.30
CA ASN A 97 -0.62 -12.11 37.68
C ASN A 97 -2.13 -12.34 37.75
N LEU A 98 -2.88 -11.46 38.40
CA LEU A 98 -4.34 -11.55 38.40
C LEU A 98 -4.94 -11.43 37.00
N ALA A 99 -4.38 -10.53 36.18
CA ALA A 99 -4.77 -10.40 34.78
C ALA A 99 -4.53 -11.71 33.99
N LYS A 100 -3.36 -12.35 34.16
CA LYS A 100 -3.05 -13.65 33.56
C LYS A 100 -4.05 -14.72 33.98
N ASP A 101 -4.32 -14.85 35.29
CA ASP A 101 -5.21 -15.88 35.83
C ASP A 101 -6.66 -15.68 35.32
N ALA A 102 -7.11 -14.44 35.21
CA ALA A 102 -8.39 -14.11 34.57
C ALA A 102 -8.45 -14.52 33.09
N LEU A 103 -7.36 -14.29 32.33
CA LEU A 103 -7.26 -14.69 30.93
C LEU A 103 -7.22 -16.22 30.75
N ILE A 104 -6.58 -16.96 31.67
CA ILE A 104 -6.59 -18.43 31.66
C ILE A 104 -7.99 -18.94 31.94
N HIS A 105 -8.63 -18.43 33.00
CA HIS A 105 -9.99 -18.84 33.38
C HIS A 105 -11.00 -18.60 32.25
N ALA A 106 -10.87 -17.47 31.56
CA ALA A 106 -11.72 -17.10 30.41
C ALA A 106 -11.26 -17.72 29.08
N GLN A 107 -10.25 -18.59 29.07
CA GLN A 107 -9.74 -19.32 27.91
C GLN A 107 -9.18 -18.44 26.77
N PHE A 108 -8.72 -17.23 27.09
CA PHE A 108 -8.01 -16.40 26.12
C PHE A 108 -6.54 -16.78 25.95
N ILE A 109 -5.94 -17.34 26.99
CA ILE A 109 -4.57 -17.88 26.97
C ILE A 109 -4.54 -19.24 27.65
N SER A 110 -3.54 -20.06 27.30
CA SER A 110 -3.26 -21.34 27.94
C SER A 110 -1.84 -21.40 28.47
N GLN A 111 -1.62 -22.11 29.59
CA GLN A 111 -0.30 -22.47 30.13
C GLN A 111 0.05 -23.95 29.93
N GLU A 112 -0.85 -24.75 29.37
CA GLU A 112 -0.69 -26.18 29.19
C GLU A 112 0.19 -26.53 27.98
N ILE A 113 1.43 -26.03 27.99
CA ILE A 113 2.34 -26.09 26.84
C ILE A 113 2.64 -27.55 26.43
N THR A 114 2.82 -28.45 27.40
CA THR A 114 3.06 -29.86 27.12
C THR A 114 1.87 -30.52 26.40
N ALA A 115 0.65 -30.28 26.87
CA ALA A 115 -0.55 -30.78 26.22
C ALA A 115 -0.72 -30.21 24.81
N LEU A 116 -0.43 -28.92 24.60
CA LEU A 116 -0.49 -28.28 23.31
C LEU A 116 0.55 -28.82 22.31
N HIS A 117 1.75 -29.19 22.82
CA HIS A 117 2.76 -29.86 22.00
C HIS A 117 2.30 -31.27 21.63
N GLN A 118 1.81 -32.08 22.59
CA GLN A 118 1.29 -33.42 22.32
C GLN A 118 0.14 -33.42 21.30
N GLN A 119 -0.69 -32.37 21.29
CA GLN A 119 -1.75 -32.16 20.31
C GLN A 119 -1.24 -31.61 18.97
N GLN A 120 0.07 -31.43 18.79
CA GLN A 120 0.70 -30.85 17.59
C GLN A 120 0.25 -29.41 17.25
N VAL A 121 -0.21 -28.65 18.25
CA VAL A 121 -0.57 -27.25 18.10
C VAL A 121 0.68 -26.36 18.01
N ILE A 122 1.75 -26.74 18.74
CA ILE A 122 3.04 -26.05 18.76
C ILE A 122 4.19 -27.07 18.66
N SER A 123 5.27 -26.67 17.97
CA SER A 123 6.49 -27.49 17.85
C SER A 123 7.48 -27.19 18.96
N ILE A 124 8.45 -28.09 19.15
CA ILE A 124 9.61 -27.88 20.04
C ILE A 124 10.38 -26.63 19.60
N SER A 125 10.55 -26.46 18.28
CA SER A 125 11.22 -25.29 17.71
C SER A 125 10.49 -23.97 18.03
N ASP A 126 9.15 -23.95 18.01
CA ASP A 126 8.37 -22.78 18.40
C ASP A 126 8.66 -22.37 19.85
N ILE A 127 8.65 -23.36 20.76
CA ILE A 127 8.87 -23.13 22.19
C ILE A 127 10.29 -22.59 22.43
N PHE A 128 11.32 -23.25 21.91
CA PHE A 128 12.70 -22.89 22.17
C PHE A 128 13.16 -21.67 21.33
N SER A 129 12.39 -21.27 20.32
CA SER A 129 12.64 -20.01 19.61
C SER A 129 12.52 -18.77 20.51
N LEU A 130 11.79 -18.88 21.64
CA LEU A 130 11.63 -17.83 22.65
C LEU A 130 12.89 -17.55 23.44
N TYR A 131 13.85 -18.47 23.42
CA TYR A 131 15.09 -18.38 24.19
C TYR A 131 16.24 -17.86 23.33
N THR A 132 17.13 -17.14 23.97
CA THR A 132 18.40 -16.71 23.34
C THR A 132 19.37 -17.91 23.24
N LYS A 133 20.35 -17.85 22.31
CA LYS A 133 21.37 -18.88 22.18
C LYS A 133 22.10 -19.19 23.52
N PRO A 134 22.53 -18.17 24.32
CA PRO A 134 23.16 -18.45 25.63
C PRO A 134 22.23 -19.12 26.65
N GLU A 135 20.92 -18.82 26.58
CA GLU A 135 19.94 -19.52 27.45
C GLU A 135 19.79 -20.98 27.04
N LEU A 136 19.68 -21.27 25.72
CA LEU A 136 19.60 -22.65 25.22
C LEU A 136 20.85 -23.47 25.57
N GLN A 137 22.04 -22.86 25.45
CA GLN A 137 23.30 -23.52 25.83
C GLN A 137 23.38 -23.85 27.33
N ARG A 138 22.76 -23.01 28.17
CA ARG A 138 22.66 -23.29 29.62
C ARG A 138 21.63 -24.37 29.95
N LEU A 139 20.51 -24.42 29.24
CA LEU A 139 19.48 -25.43 29.42
C LEU A 139 19.92 -26.82 28.94
N PHE A 140 20.69 -26.85 27.84
CA PHE A 140 21.08 -28.10 27.17
C PHE A 140 22.60 -28.15 26.90
N PRO A 141 23.45 -28.15 27.97
CA PRO A 141 24.90 -28.04 27.80
C PRO A 141 25.52 -29.28 27.13
N THR A 142 24.84 -30.42 27.15
CA THR A 142 25.28 -31.69 26.55
C THR A 142 24.79 -31.88 25.11
N LEU A 143 23.75 -31.14 24.70
CA LEU A 143 23.12 -31.27 23.36
C LEU A 143 23.58 -30.17 22.39
N ILE A 144 24.03 -29.04 22.90
CA ILE A 144 24.28 -27.84 22.11
C ILE A 144 25.76 -27.42 22.20
N ASP A 145 26.44 -27.37 21.07
CA ASP A 145 27.80 -26.90 20.97
C ASP A 145 27.87 -25.36 21.01
N LYS A 146 28.99 -24.83 21.54
CA LYS A 146 29.19 -23.36 21.59
C LYS A 146 29.23 -22.71 20.20
N THR A 147 29.61 -23.47 19.20
CA THR A 147 29.72 -23.03 17.80
C THR A 147 28.40 -23.03 17.05
N ASP A 148 27.41 -23.83 17.48
CA ASP A 148 26.12 -23.97 16.79
C ASP A 148 25.43 -22.62 16.59
N LYS A 149 24.87 -22.40 15.42
CA LYS A 149 23.98 -21.27 15.17
C LYS A 149 22.58 -21.54 15.74
N LYS A 150 21.84 -20.47 16.07
CA LYS A 150 20.49 -20.64 16.68
C LYS A 150 19.57 -21.53 15.84
N ALA A 151 19.59 -21.40 14.52
CA ALA A 151 18.79 -22.24 13.63
C ALA A 151 19.18 -23.72 13.71
N GLU A 152 20.49 -24.03 13.79
CA GLU A 152 20.99 -25.40 13.94
C GLU A 152 20.59 -26.00 15.30
N ILE A 153 20.63 -25.17 16.35
CA ILE A 153 20.16 -25.57 17.69
C ILE A 153 18.68 -25.95 17.64
N LEU A 154 17.84 -25.13 17.04
CA LEU A 154 16.40 -25.39 16.96
C LEU A 154 16.11 -26.68 16.18
N LEU A 155 16.83 -26.94 15.08
CA LEU A 155 16.72 -28.20 14.34
C LEU A 155 17.16 -29.41 15.17
N LYS A 156 18.26 -29.32 15.93
CA LYS A 156 18.72 -30.38 16.83
C LYS A 156 17.68 -30.69 17.90
N LEU A 157 17.07 -29.66 18.51
CA LEU A 157 16.04 -29.86 19.54
C LEU A 157 14.74 -30.44 18.95
N GLU A 158 14.33 -29.98 17.73
CA GLU A 158 13.15 -30.52 17.06
C GLU A 158 13.30 -31.99 16.69
N SER A 159 14.50 -32.43 16.35
CA SER A 159 14.81 -33.84 16.01
C SER A 159 15.17 -34.72 17.21
N TYR A 160 15.10 -34.19 18.43
CA TYR A 160 15.43 -34.96 19.63
C TYR A 160 14.24 -35.85 20.06
N ASP A 161 14.50 -37.16 20.25
CA ASP A 161 13.44 -38.15 20.45
C ASP A 161 12.63 -37.96 21.74
N ASP A 162 13.25 -37.42 22.80
CA ASP A 162 12.61 -37.22 24.11
C ASP A 162 12.16 -35.75 24.29
N SER A 163 11.01 -35.43 23.72
CA SER A 163 10.41 -34.10 23.86
C SER A 163 9.92 -33.79 25.28
N GLU A 164 9.57 -34.82 26.06
CA GLU A 164 9.15 -34.66 27.48
C GLU A 164 10.31 -34.19 28.33
N TYR A 165 11.50 -34.77 28.13
CA TYR A 165 12.72 -34.25 28.76
C TYR A 165 12.98 -32.81 28.41
N LEU A 166 12.92 -32.43 27.12
CA LEU A 166 13.15 -31.06 26.70
C LEU A 166 12.18 -30.08 27.38
N LEU A 167 10.91 -30.42 27.46
CA LEU A 167 9.89 -29.58 28.10
C LEU A 167 10.04 -29.51 29.63
N SER A 168 10.51 -30.59 30.26
CA SER A 168 10.72 -30.66 31.73
C SER A 168 11.79 -29.68 32.23
N VAL A 169 12.74 -29.30 31.39
CA VAL A 169 13.82 -28.34 31.71
C VAL A 169 13.32 -26.90 31.83
N ILE A 170 12.14 -26.61 31.29
CA ILE A 170 11.54 -25.29 31.33
C ILE A 170 10.93 -25.04 32.71
N SER A 171 11.55 -24.18 33.51
CA SER A 171 11.10 -23.82 34.86
C SER A 171 10.21 -22.59 34.94
N GLU A 172 10.15 -21.81 33.87
CA GLU A 172 9.37 -20.57 33.83
C GLU A 172 7.99 -20.76 33.15
N PRO A 173 6.98 -19.97 33.57
CA PRO A 173 5.66 -20.07 32.97
C PRO A 173 5.68 -19.52 31.53
N LEU A 174 5.26 -20.35 30.60
CA LEU A 174 4.95 -19.98 29.24
C LEU A 174 3.44 -19.82 29.09
N VAL A 175 3.04 -18.86 28.27
CA VAL A 175 1.63 -18.62 27.93
C VAL A 175 1.44 -18.62 26.42
N MET A 176 0.37 -19.24 25.94
CA MET A 176 -0.02 -19.26 24.54
C MET A 176 -1.36 -18.56 24.36
N ILE A 177 -1.45 -17.63 23.41
CA ILE A 177 -2.71 -17.01 23.01
C ILE A 177 -3.58 -18.06 22.32
N GLN A 178 -4.84 -18.15 22.75
CA GLN A 178 -5.87 -18.90 22.05
C GLN A 178 -6.53 -18.03 20.98
N GLN A 179 -6.99 -18.66 19.91
CA GLN A 179 -7.78 -18.00 18.85
C GLN A 179 -7.15 -16.75 18.21
N GLN A 180 -5.83 -16.73 17.99
CA GLN A 180 -5.15 -15.60 17.34
C GLN A 180 -5.72 -15.24 15.96
N THR A 181 -6.26 -16.22 15.22
CA THR A 181 -6.91 -16.01 13.93
C THR A 181 -8.12 -15.09 14.02
N LEU A 182 -8.74 -14.98 15.18
CA LEU A 182 -9.89 -14.11 15.41
C LEU A 182 -9.50 -12.63 15.36
N LEU A 183 -8.32 -12.26 15.89
CA LEU A 183 -7.82 -10.90 15.76
C LEU A 183 -7.64 -10.52 14.28
N ALA A 184 -7.06 -11.43 13.48
CA ALA A 184 -6.89 -11.18 12.04
C ALA A 184 -8.25 -10.96 11.35
N LYS A 185 -9.30 -11.68 11.76
CA LYS A 185 -10.67 -11.48 11.28
C LYS A 185 -11.23 -10.13 11.68
N PHE A 186 -11.10 -9.72 12.94
CA PHE A 186 -11.58 -8.42 13.42
C PHE A 186 -10.87 -7.25 12.71
N LEU A 187 -9.55 -7.33 12.56
CA LEU A 187 -8.77 -6.34 11.81
C LEU A 187 -9.21 -6.29 10.34
N LEU A 188 -9.45 -7.45 9.72
CA LEU A 188 -9.94 -7.51 8.35
C LEU A 188 -11.33 -6.88 8.21
N LEU A 189 -12.26 -7.18 9.10
CA LEU A 189 -13.62 -6.63 9.07
C LEU A 189 -13.59 -5.12 9.30
N PHE A 190 -12.68 -4.63 10.14
CA PHE A 190 -12.54 -3.21 10.44
C PHE A 190 -11.81 -2.45 9.32
N PHE A 191 -10.62 -2.91 8.89
CA PHE A 191 -9.79 -2.19 7.91
C PHE A 191 -10.04 -2.59 6.44
N GLY A 192 -10.76 -3.70 6.18
CA GLY A 192 -10.96 -4.25 4.83
C GLY A 192 -9.69 -4.79 4.17
N ASN A 193 -8.62 -4.88 4.92
CA ASN A 193 -7.35 -5.42 4.47
C ASN A 193 -6.57 -6.00 5.67
N SER A 194 -5.49 -6.72 5.39
CA SER A 194 -4.65 -7.39 6.40
C SER A 194 -3.32 -6.67 6.65
N HIS A 195 -3.15 -5.45 6.17
CA HIS A 195 -1.87 -4.71 6.24
C HIS A 195 -1.91 -3.58 7.27
N GLN A 196 -3.11 -3.09 7.62
CA GLN A 196 -3.31 -2.08 8.64
C GLN A 196 -3.46 -2.75 10.01
N ASP A 197 -2.97 -2.07 11.02
CA ASP A 197 -3.02 -2.47 12.42
C ASP A 197 -3.55 -1.33 13.31
N LEU A 198 -3.48 -1.53 14.61
CA LEU A 198 -3.97 -0.54 15.58
C LEU A 198 -3.18 0.78 15.59
N SER A 199 -2.08 0.90 14.87
CA SER A 199 -1.27 2.13 14.81
C SER A 199 -2.01 3.29 14.13
N GLN A 200 -2.97 3.01 13.26
CA GLN A 200 -3.79 4.05 12.61
C GLN A 200 -4.61 4.85 13.62
N PHE A 201 -5.09 4.21 14.67
CA PHE A 201 -5.79 4.90 15.77
C PHE A 201 -4.84 5.87 16.49
N VAL A 202 -3.62 5.45 16.74
CA VAL A 202 -2.60 6.27 17.41
C VAL A 202 -2.34 7.57 16.64
N LEU A 203 -2.22 7.49 15.32
CA LEU A 203 -2.02 8.67 14.48
C LEU A 203 -3.21 9.62 14.51
N SER A 204 -4.43 9.07 14.61
CA SER A 204 -5.65 9.87 14.78
C SER A 204 -5.72 10.51 16.17
N ASP A 205 -5.44 9.75 17.23
CA ASP A 205 -5.50 10.24 18.62
C ASP A 205 -4.46 11.33 18.88
N LEU A 206 -3.28 11.22 18.24
CA LEU A 206 -2.26 12.27 18.25
C LEU A 206 -2.63 13.50 17.40
N GLY A 207 -3.80 13.50 16.74
CA GLY A 207 -4.22 14.58 15.85
C GLY A 207 -3.35 14.72 14.59
N LEU A 208 -2.47 13.76 14.31
CA LEU A 208 -1.59 13.76 13.13
C LEU A 208 -2.37 13.50 11.86
N ASN A 209 -3.46 12.72 11.94
CA ASN A 209 -4.37 12.45 10.83
C ASN A 209 -5.81 12.79 11.25
N LYS A 210 -6.43 13.71 10.52
CA LYS A 210 -7.86 13.97 10.59
C LYS A 210 -8.53 13.35 9.39
N PHE A 211 -9.61 12.62 9.57
CA PHE A 211 -10.33 11.95 8.49
C PHE A 211 -11.66 12.65 8.19
N GLU A 212 -12.14 12.52 6.96
CA GLU A 212 -13.44 13.01 6.57
C GLU A 212 -14.55 12.22 7.30
N ASN A 213 -15.65 12.90 7.60
CA ASN A 213 -16.84 12.26 8.18
C ASN A 213 -17.75 11.78 7.04
N TYR A 214 -17.63 10.50 6.69
CA TYR A 214 -18.47 9.84 5.68
C TYR A 214 -19.35 8.76 6.32
N GLN A 215 -20.47 8.46 5.65
CA GLN A 215 -21.43 7.47 6.14
C GLN A 215 -20.86 6.06 6.05
N ILE A 216 -20.93 5.32 7.17
CA ILE A 216 -20.63 3.89 7.26
C ILE A 216 -21.88 3.20 7.81
N ASP A 217 -22.39 2.24 7.07
CA ASP A 217 -23.53 1.43 7.48
C ASP A 217 -23.46 0.02 6.87
N THR A 218 -24.46 -0.80 7.17
CA THR A 218 -24.54 -2.18 6.65
C THR A 218 -24.66 -2.24 5.13
N SER A 219 -25.14 -1.19 4.46
CA SER A 219 -25.25 -1.13 3.00
C SER A 219 -23.91 -0.89 2.32
N THR A 220 -22.93 -0.30 3.04
CA THR A 220 -21.60 0.03 2.54
C THR A 220 -20.55 -1.06 2.81
N GLN A 221 -20.92 -2.17 3.46
CA GLN A 221 -20.00 -3.26 3.82
C GLN A 221 -19.28 -3.85 2.60
N LEU A 222 -17.99 -4.18 2.79
CA LEU A 222 -17.19 -4.89 1.80
C LEU A 222 -17.54 -6.38 1.74
N PHE A 223 -17.70 -7.01 2.91
CA PHE A 223 -18.01 -8.44 3.05
C PHE A 223 -19.51 -8.63 3.31
N HIS A 224 -20.14 -9.55 2.60
CA HIS A 224 -21.56 -9.86 2.73
C HIS A 224 -21.82 -11.24 3.32
N THR A 225 -20.83 -12.14 3.29
CA THR A 225 -20.94 -13.50 3.81
C THR A 225 -19.70 -13.90 4.57
N THR A 226 -19.87 -14.78 5.55
CA THR A 226 -18.75 -15.38 6.31
C THR A 226 -17.78 -16.14 5.38
N GLU A 227 -18.30 -16.73 4.30
CA GLU A 227 -17.49 -17.42 3.31
C GLU A 227 -16.51 -16.45 2.61
N GLN A 228 -16.96 -15.25 2.21
CA GLN A 228 -16.08 -14.22 1.64
C GLN A 228 -14.95 -13.83 2.60
N VAL A 229 -15.27 -13.71 3.89
CA VAL A 229 -14.27 -13.40 4.93
C VAL A 229 -13.25 -14.54 5.05
N ASN A 230 -13.73 -15.79 5.13
CA ASN A 230 -12.86 -16.96 5.26
C ASN A 230 -11.95 -17.14 4.03
N GLN A 231 -12.48 -16.99 2.83
CA GLN A 231 -11.69 -17.05 1.59
C GLN A 231 -10.64 -15.96 1.53
N TRP A 232 -10.97 -14.75 1.98
CA TRP A 232 -10.01 -13.64 2.05
C TRP A 232 -8.89 -13.92 3.05
N LEU A 233 -9.22 -14.43 4.24
CA LEU A 233 -8.23 -14.79 5.26
C LEU A 233 -7.32 -15.92 4.78
N ALA A 234 -7.88 -16.96 4.17
CA ALA A 234 -7.08 -18.07 3.60
C ALA A 234 -6.11 -17.57 2.52
N LEU A 235 -6.57 -16.71 1.61
CA LEU A 235 -5.71 -16.10 0.60
C LEU A 235 -4.64 -15.17 1.22
N THR A 236 -4.96 -14.52 2.35
CA THR A 236 -3.98 -13.71 3.09
C THR A 236 -2.89 -14.57 3.69
N GLN A 237 -3.25 -15.67 4.36
CA GLN A 237 -2.28 -16.62 4.93
C GLN A 237 -1.35 -17.19 3.86
N LEU A 238 -1.91 -17.53 2.69
CA LEU A 238 -1.12 -18.00 1.56
C LEU A 238 -0.17 -16.91 1.03
N SER A 239 -0.64 -15.67 0.98
CA SER A 239 0.19 -14.52 0.63
C SER A 239 1.33 -14.30 1.63
N ASP A 240 1.08 -14.45 2.92
CA ASP A 240 2.09 -14.28 3.97
C ASP A 240 3.16 -15.39 3.88
N LEU A 241 2.75 -16.63 3.58
CA LEU A 241 3.68 -17.74 3.32
C LEU A 241 4.60 -17.41 2.12
N TYR A 242 4.00 -16.97 1.01
CA TYR A 242 4.74 -16.54 -0.17
C TYR A 242 5.74 -15.42 0.16
N TRP A 243 5.32 -14.35 0.87
CA TRP A 243 6.19 -13.21 1.14
C TRP A 243 7.37 -13.57 2.04
N ARG A 244 7.19 -14.47 3.03
CA ARG A 244 8.32 -15.00 3.84
C ARG A 244 9.33 -15.75 2.98
N ALA A 245 8.84 -16.62 2.08
CA ALA A 245 9.69 -17.34 1.14
C ALA A 245 10.39 -16.40 0.14
N HIS A 246 9.70 -15.36 -0.32
CA HIS A 246 10.25 -14.33 -1.20
C HIS A 246 11.42 -13.57 -0.58
N GLU A 247 11.29 -13.15 0.70
CA GLU A 247 12.35 -12.43 1.43
C GLU A 247 13.64 -13.26 1.57
N THR A 248 13.50 -14.58 1.76
CA THR A 248 14.62 -15.51 1.88
C THR A 248 15.06 -16.12 0.56
N LYS A 249 14.36 -15.82 -0.55
CA LYS A 249 14.54 -16.43 -1.89
C LYS A 249 14.42 -17.95 -1.87
N ASP A 250 13.53 -18.46 -1.03
CA ASP A 250 13.22 -19.89 -0.95
C ASP A 250 12.25 -20.28 -2.08
N TYR A 251 12.84 -20.62 -3.24
CA TYR A 251 12.08 -20.96 -4.46
C TYR A 251 11.34 -22.30 -4.34
N ASP A 252 11.76 -23.19 -3.47
CA ASP A 252 11.08 -24.46 -3.23
C ASP A 252 9.76 -24.22 -2.51
N THR A 253 9.78 -23.42 -1.45
CA THR A 253 8.55 -22.97 -0.79
C THR A 253 7.68 -22.13 -1.73
N ILE A 254 8.23 -21.22 -2.55
CA ILE A 254 7.45 -20.46 -3.55
C ILE A 254 6.75 -21.42 -4.52
N SER A 255 7.43 -22.45 -5.01
CA SER A 255 6.85 -23.46 -5.90
C SER A 255 5.74 -24.27 -5.20
N SER A 256 5.92 -24.62 -3.92
CA SER A 256 4.94 -25.37 -3.15
C SER A 256 3.63 -24.59 -2.87
N VAL A 257 3.66 -23.26 -2.95
CA VAL A 257 2.48 -22.41 -2.82
C VAL A 257 1.56 -22.50 -4.05
N VAL A 258 2.10 -22.83 -5.24
CA VAL A 258 1.34 -22.84 -6.50
C VAL A 258 0.11 -23.76 -6.46
N PRO A 259 0.19 -25.03 -6.05
CA PRO A 259 -0.98 -25.91 -5.99
C PRO A 259 -2.01 -25.50 -4.92
N LEU A 260 -1.63 -24.63 -3.97
CA LEU A 260 -2.51 -24.13 -2.92
C LEU A 260 -3.31 -22.90 -3.37
N LEU A 261 -3.01 -22.33 -4.53
CA LEU A 261 -3.73 -21.18 -5.06
C LEU A 261 -5.22 -21.53 -5.31
N PRO A 262 -6.17 -20.73 -4.79
CA PRO A 262 -7.58 -20.99 -5.02
C PRO A 262 -7.95 -20.80 -6.49
N LYS A 263 -9.06 -21.42 -6.90
CA LYS A 263 -9.67 -21.17 -8.21
C LYS A 263 -10.12 -19.71 -8.32
N ALA A 264 -10.38 -19.25 -9.55
CA ALA A 264 -10.89 -17.92 -9.82
C ALA A 264 -12.17 -17.65 -9.02
N ALA A 265 -12.24 -16.50 -8.36
CA ALA A 265 -13.37 -16.10 -7.55
C ALA A 265 -14.36 -15.24 -8.36
N SER A 266 -15.66 -15.48 -8.17
CA SER A 266 -16.71 -14.64 -8.76
C SER A 266 -16.80 -13.26 -8.08
N TRP A 267 -16.37 -13.15 -6.83
CA TRP A 267 -16.32 -11.89 -6.11
C TRP A 267 -15.06 -11.10 -6.49
N LEU A 268 -15.25 -10.00 -7.21
CA LEU A 268 -14.19 -9.24 -7.85
C LEU A 268 -13.07 -8.75 -6.89
N PRO A 269 -13.35 -8.27 -5.66
CA PRO A 269 -12.30 -7.89 -4.74
C PRO A 269 -11.34 -9.03 -4.38
N LEU A 270 -11.87 -10.24 -4.15
CA LEU A 270 -11.07 -11.44 -3.87
C LEU A 270 -10.26 -11.86 -5.11
N GLU A 271 -10.89 -11.85 -6.29
CA GLU A 271 -10.20 -12.18 -7.55
C GLU A 271 -9.04 -11.21 -7.84
N ASN A 272 -9.24 -9.92 -7.61
CA ASN A 272 -8.18 -8.91 -7.75
C ASN A 272 -7.00 -9.18 -6.80
N LYS A 273 -7.27 -9.60 -5.56
CA LYS A 273 -6.22 -9.98 -4.60
C LYS A 273 -5.50 -11.26 -5.05
N ARG A 274 -6.24 -12.26 -5.54
CA ARG A 274 -5.70 -13.51 -6.08
C ARG A 274 -4.79 -13.26 -7.29
N GLN A 275 -5.24 -12.49 -8.27
CA GLN A 275 -4.47 -12.17 -9.48
C GLN A 275 -3.18 -11.39 -9.15
N LYS A 276 -3.22 -10.51 -8.15
CA LYS A 276 -2.02 -9.82 -7.68
C LYS A 276 -1.00 -10.80 -7.10
N LEU A 277 -1.44 -11.74 -6.28
CA LEU A 277 -0.56 -12.78 -5.71
C LEU A 277 0.03 -13.67 -6.81
N ILE A 278 -0.78 -14.12 -7.76
CA ILE A 278 -0.34 -14.90 -8.92
C ILE A 278 0.78 -14.18 -9.68
N ASN A 279 0.60 -12.88 -9.96
CA ASN A 279 1.65 -12.11 -10.65
C ASN A 279 2.97 -12.07 -9.88
N HIS A 280 2.93 -11.97 -8.56
CA HIS A 280 4.14 -11.98 -7.73
C HIS A 280 4.83 -13.34 -7.77
N ILE A 281 4.10 -14.42 -7.53
CA ILE A 281 4.63 -15.80 -7.56
C ILE A 281 5.21 -16.10 -8.95
N ALA A 282 4.43 -15.86 -10.01
CA ALA A 282 4.87 -16.11 -11.39
C ALA A 282 6.12 -15.32 -11.73
N ARG A 283 6.26 -14.08 -11.22
CA ARG A 283 7.44 -13.26 -11.45
C ARG A 283 8.70 -13.83 -10.81
N ASP A 284 8.61 -14.40 -9.61
CA ASP A 284 9.76 -15.04 -8.96
C ASP A 284 10.14 -16.36 -9.62
N LEU A 285 9.14 -17.17 -9.98
CA LEU A 285 9.39 -18.39 -10.77
C LEU A 285 10.03 -18.10 -12.13
N GLU A 286 9.61 -17.03 -12.81
CA GLU A 286 10.26 -16.56 -14.03
C GLU A 286 11.73 -16.19 -13.79
N ARG A 287 12.05 -15.46 -12.71
CA ARG A 287 13.42 -15.11 -12.31
C ARG A 287 14.27 -16.32 -11.98
N ASN A 288 13.64 -17.38 -11.48
CA ASN A 288 14.26 -18.67 -11.20
C ASN A 288 14.22 -19.64 -12.40
N TYR A 289 13.97 -19.14 -13.62
CA TYR A 289 13.94 -19.91 -14.88
C TYR A 289 12.88 -21.04 -14.93
N GLN A 290 11.92 -21.08 -14.04
CA GLN A 290 10.78 -22.02 -14.06
C GLN A 290 9.69 -21.50 -15.01
N TYR A 291 10.05 -21.40 -16.30
CA TYR A 291 9.24 -20.70 -17.30
C TYR A 291 7.87 -21.32 -17.54
N ASP A 292 7.75 -22.65 -17.53
CA ASP A 292 6.48 -23.32 -17.83
C ASP A 292 5.44 -23.05 -16.74
N ILE A 293 5.84 -23.13 -15.46
CA ILE A 293 4.95 -22.84 -14.33
C ILE A 293 4.61 -21.34 -14.32
N ALA A 294 5.60 -20.47 -14.52
CA ALA A 294 5.39 -19.04 -14.56
C ALA A 294 4.41 -18.64 -15.68
N LEU A 295 4.56 -19.20 -16.88
CA LEU A 295 3.70 -18.96 -18.03
C LEU A 295 2.26 -19.44 -17.76
N ALA A 296 2.10 -20.63 -17.18
CA ALA A 296 0.79 -21.16 -16.79
C ALA A 296 0.08 -20.27 -15.76
N LEU A 297 0.83 -19.70 -14.81
CA LEU A 297 0.30 -18.75 -13.83
C LEU A 297 -0.06 -17.40 -14.46
N PHE A 298 0.79 -16.83 -15.29
CA PHE A 298 0.49 -15.56 -15.97
C PHE A 298 -0.73 -15.66 -16.88
N ARG A 299 -1.03 -16.84 -17.46
CA ARG A 299 -2.26 -17.07 -18.24
C ARG A 299 -3.55 -17.09 -17.41
N GLN A 300 -3.46 -17.23 -16.08
CA GLN A 300 -4.59 -17.18 -15.17
C GLN A 300 -5.00 -15.76 -14.76
N THR A 301 -4.33 -14.73 -15.24
CA THR A 301 -4.59 -13.34 -14.87
C THR A 301 -4.43 -12.42 -16.07
N GLU A 302 -5.35 -11.47 -16.20
CA GLU A 302 -5.25 -10.37 -17.17
C GLU A 302 -4.62 -9.10 -16.55
N ARG A 303 -4.36 -9.13 -15.26
CA ARG A 303 -3.78 -7.99 -14.56
C ARG A 303 -2.35 -7.74 -15.03
N THR A 304 -2.04 -6.50 -15.39
CA THR A 304 -0.66 -6.12 -15.75
C THR A 304 0.32 -6.45 -14.59
N PRO A 305 1.54 -6.96 -14.89
CA PRO A 305 2.17 -7.08 -16.21
C PRO A 305 2.05 -8.48 -16.86
N SER A 306 1.03 -9.29 -16.53
CA SER A 306 0.97 -10.72 -16.91
C SER A 306 1.19 -10.97 -18.39
N ARG A 307 0.49 -10.25 -19.29
CA ARG A 307 0.61 -10.44 -20.74
C ARG A 307 2.00 -10.04 -21.28
N GLU A 308 2.59 -8.96 -20.78
CA GLU A 308 3.98 -8.61 -21.07
C GLU A 308 4.94 -9.73 -20.67
N ARG A 309 4.74 -10.30 -19.47
CA ARG A 309 5.61 -11.39 -18.98
C ARG A 309 5.45 -12.66 -19.80
N GLN A 310 4.21 -13.01 -20.20
CA GLN A 310 3.97 -14.11 -21.14
C GLN A 310 4.77 -13.93 -22.42
N ALA A 311 4.69 -12.76 -23.06
CA ALA A 311 5.45 -12.49 -24.29
C ALA A 311 6.97 -12.64 -24.07
N ARG A 312 7.51 -12.14 -22.94
CA ARG A 312 8.96 -12.26 -22.65
C ARG A 312 9.40 -13.70 -22.38
N ILE A 313 8.60 -14.49 -21.67
CA ILE A 313 8.89 -15.92 -21.45
C ILE A 313 8.88 -16.67 -22.78
N LEU A 314 7.86 -16.47 -23.61
CA LEU A 314 7.76 -17.08 -24.94
C LEU A 314 8.95 -16.70 -25.82
N MET A 315 9.42 -15.45 -25.75
CA MET A 315 10.67 -15.03 -26.43
C MET A 315 11.88 -15.78 -25.90
N ALA A 316 12.01 -15.94 -24.58
CA ALA A 316 13.12 -16.69 -23.97
C ALA A 316 13.11 -18.17 -24.37
N GLN A 317 11.93 -18.74 -24.58
CA GLN A 317 11.73 -20.11 -25.09
C GLN A 317 11.78 -20.20 -26.64
N GLN A 318 12.13 -19.12 -27.35
CA GLN A 318 12.18 -19.01 -28.81
C GLN A 318 10.85 -19.27 -29.53
N GLN A 319 9.73 -19.17 -28.81
CA GLN A 319 8.38 -19.28 -29.35
C GLN A 319 7.92 -17.93 -29.91
N TYR A 320 8.62 -17.41 -30.93
CA TYR A 320 8.47 -16.04 -31.39
C TYR A 320 7.09 -15.71 -31.94
N GLN A 321 6.45 -16.64 -32.67
CA GLN A 321 5.11 -16.40 -33.20
C GLN A 321 4.09 -16.26 -32.05
N ALA A 322 4.10 -17.15 -31.09
CA ALA A 322 3.21 -17.07 -29.93
C ALA A 322 3.45 -15.79 -29.11
N ALA A 323 4.72 -15.38 -28.95
CA ALA A 323 5.05 -14.09 -28.31
C ALA A 323 4.48 -12.89 -29.08
N TYR A 324 4.56 -12.93 -30.41
CA TYR A 324 4.03 -11.88 -31.28
C TYR A 324 2.51 -11.79 -31.18
N ASP A 325 1.81 -12.91 -31.14
CA ASP A 325 0.35 -12.96 -31.01
C ASP A 325 -0.10 -12.35 -29.67
N VAL A 326 0.62 -12.64 -28.57
CA VAL A 326 0.36 -11.99 -27.27
C VAL A 326 0.57 -10.46 -27.35
N VAL A 327 1.64 -10.02 -28.02
CA VAL A 327 1.93 -8.59 -28.20
C VAL A 327 0.83 -7.91 -29.02
N LYS A 328 0.32 -8.54 -30.08
CA LYS A 328 -0.78 -8.00 -30.88
C LYS A 328 -2.09 -7.93 -30.09
N ASN A 329 -2.36 -8.93 -29.24
CA ASN A 329 -3.51 -8.90 -28.34
C ASN A 329 -3.42 -7.74 -27.32
N ILE A 330 -2.22 -7.44 -26.80
CA ILE A 330 -2.01 -6.26 -25.95
C ILE A 330 -2.32 -4.97 -26.72
N GLN A 331 -1.88 -4.85 -27.97
CA GLN A 331 -2.12 -3.65 -28.79
C GLN A 331 -3.59 -3.46 -29.13
N TYR A 332 -4.32 -4.56 -29.32
CA TYR A 332 -5.76 -4.51 -29.61
C TYR A 332 -6.59 -4.05 -28.39
N ASP A 333 -6.29 -4.55 -27.19
CA ASP A 333 -6.98 -4.21 -25.95
C ASP A 333 -5.97 -3.96 -24.81
N PRO A 334 -5.25 -2.82 -24.83
CA PRO A 334 -4.30 -2.50 -23.77
C PRO A 334 -5.02 -2.13 -22.47
N LYS A 335 -4.58 -2.70 -21.34
CA LYS A 335 -5.17 -2.39 -20.03
C LYS A 335 -4.76 -1.00 -19.51
N ASN A 336 -3.62 -0.47 -19.98
CA ASN A 336 -3.15 0.89 -19.72
C ASN A 336 -2.09 1.33 -20.76
N GLU A 337 -1.72 2.61 -20.73
CA GLU A 337 -0.74 3.19 -21.65
C GLU A 337 0.67 2.59 -21.51
N ASP A 338 1.06 2.14 -20.30
CA ASP A 338 2.36 1.49 -20.07
C ASP A 338 2.45 0.15 -20.78
N GLU A 339 1.41 -0.66 -20.67
CA GLU A 339 1.32 -1.96 -21.34
C GLU A 339 1.37 -1.80 -22.86
N TYR A 340 0.64 -0.81 -23.39
CA TYR A 340 0.72 -0.47 -24.82
C TYR A 340 2.14 -0.09 -25.25
N GLY A 341 2.80 0.81 -24.51
CA GLY A 341 4.15 1.24 -24.79
C GLY A 341 5.17 0.08 -24.73
N VAL A 342 5.01 -0.84 -23.77
CA VAL A 342 5.83 -2.06 -23.70
C VAL A 342 5.58 -2.95 -24.90
N SER A 343 4.33 -3.12 -25.33
CA SER A 343 3.98 -3.97 -26.49
C SER A 343 4.68 -3.50 -27.78
N LEU A 344 4.75 -2.19 -28.01
CA LEU A 344 5.47 -1.62 -29.16
C LEU A 344 6.97 -1.94 -29.11
N ARG A 345 7.59 -1.84 -27.92
CA ARG A 345 9.00 -2.20 -27.75
C ARG A 345 9.27 -3.69 -27.98
N LEU A 346 8.33 -4.55 -27.58
CA LEU A 346 8.41 -6.01 -27.81
C LEU A 346 8.18 -6.34 -29.29
N GLU A 347 7.20 -5.71 -29.94
CA GLU A 347 6.96 -5.89 -31.39
C GLU A 347 8.21 -5.55 -32.21
N LYS A 348 8.86 -4.41 -31.93
CA LYS A 348 10.11 -4.03 -32.60
C LYS A 348 11.19 -5.11 -32.51
N LYS A 349 11.27 -5.81 -31.35
CA LYS A 349 12.23 -6.90 -31.14
C LYS A 349 11.84 -8.18 -31.89
N LEU A 350 10.55 -8.48 -31.96
CA LEU A 350 10.00 -9.73 -32.50
C LEU A 350 9.86 -9.69 -34.02
N ALA A 351 9.61 -8.53 -34.60
CA ALA A 351 9.24 -8.37 -36.02
C ALA A 351 10.15 -9.13 -36.96
N LYS A 352 11.49 -9.03 -36.79
CA LYS A 352 12.45 -9.73 -37.62
C LYS A 352 12.34 -11.27 -37.50
N SER A 353 12.07 -11.76 -36.27
CA SER A 353 12.00 -13.22 -36.02
C SER A 353 10.71 -13.85 -36.55
N VAL A 354 9.66 -13.05 -36.82
CA VAL A 354 8.38 -13.49 -37.37
C VAL A 354 8.13 -12.99 -38.80
N ASN A 355 9.17 -12.50 -39.48
CA ASN A 355 9.10 -11.95 -40.85
C ASN A 355 8.02 -10.86 -41.02
N GLN A 356 7.86 -10.00 -40.03
CA GLN A 356 6.94 -8.86 -40.05
C GLN A 356 7.70 -7.53 -40.09
N ILE A 357 7.06 -6.51 -40.64
CA ILE A 357 7.62 -5.15 -40.71
C ILE A 357 7.11 -4.38 -39.50
N PHE A 358 8.03 -3.86 -38.69
CA PHE A 358 7.68 -2.94 -37.62
C PHE A 358 7.66 -1.51 -38.12
N THR A 359 6.50 -0.85 -38.06
CA THR A 359 6.38 0.58 -38.32
C THR A 359 6.37 1.32 -36.99
N ALA A 360 7.43 2.08 -36.72
CA ALA A 360 7.49 2.86 -35.50
C ALA A 360 6.39 3.95 -35.49
N PRO A 361 5.64 4.11 -34.40
CA PRO A 361 4.71 5.24 -34.27
C PRO A 361 5.51 6.55 -34.33
N LYS A 362 4.86 7.61 -34.82
CA LYS A 362 5.46 8.95 -34.89
C LYS A 362 5.87 9.41 -33.48
N THR A 363 7.15 9.72 -33.31
CA THR A 363 7.68 10.17 -32.02
C THR A 363 7.24 11.61 -31.78
N PHE A 364 6.62 11.85 -30.62
CA PHE A 364 6.33 13.20 -30.15
C PHE A 364 7.63 13.86 -29.65
N ALA A 365 7.85 15.11 -30.07
CA ALA A 365 8.93 15.95 -29.57
C ALA A 365 8.32 17.17 -28.87
N PRO A 366 8.47 17.30 -27.54
CA PRO A 366 7.92 18.45 -26.83
C PRO A 366 8.65 19.75 -27.21
N LYS A 367 7.96 20.90 -27.06
CA LYS A 367 8.61 22.21 -27.11
C LYS A 367 9.67 22.26 -26.02
N ALA A 368 10.84 22.78 -26.34
CA ALA A 368 11.96 22.81 -25.40
C ALA A 368 12.73 24.14 -25.49
N ILE A 369 13.26 24.55 -24.34
CA ILE A 369 14.19 25.67 -24.20
C ILE A 369 15.48 25.19 -23.54
N GLN A 370 16.59 25.89 -23.86
CA GLN A 370 17.87 25.64 -23.21
C GLN A 370 18.20 26.85 -22.34
N LEU A 371 18.52 26.58 -21.07
CA LEU A 371 18.85 27.64 -20.12
C LEU A 371 20.23 27.34 -19.50
N GLN A 372 21.10 28.34 -19.51
CA GLN A 372 22.36 28.30 -18.80
C GLN A 372 22.24 29.14 -17.53
N LEU A 373 22.28 28.49 -16.37
CA LEU A 373 22.04 29.13 -15.08
C LEU A 373 23.28 29.02 -14.18
N ALA A 374 23.45 29.98 -13.26
CA ALA A 374 24.40 29.86 -12.17
C ALA A 374 23.80 29.02 -11.04
N ASN A 375 24.60 28.15 -10.43
CA ASN A 375 24.17 27.38 -9.25
C ASN A 375 25.28 27.37 -8.16
N PRO A 376 25.63 28.52 -7.59
CA PRO A 376 26.71 28.62 -6.61
C PRO A 376 26.36 27.86 -5.32
N GLU A 377 25.08 27.74 -4.98
CA GLU A 377 24.61 27.09 -3.76
C GLU A 377 24.34 25.57 -3.94
N ARG A 378 24.63 24.99 -5.11
CA ARG A 378 24.36 23.58 -5.46
C ARG A 378 22.93 23.15 -5.16
N GLN A 379 21.98 24.00 -5.45
CA GLN A 379 20.56 23.71 -5.28
C GLN A 379 20.05 22.71 -6.32
N ARG A 380 18.85 22.20 -6.09
CA ARG A 380 18.15 21.37 -7.07
C ARG A 380 17.87 22.17 -8.34
N VAL A 381 17.96 21.49 -9.47
CA VAL A 381 17.78 22.09 -10.81
C VAL A 381 16.42 22.75 -10.96
N GLU A 382 15.36 22.16 -10.40
CA GLU A 382 13.99 22.67 -10.44
C GLU A 382 13.88 24.02 -9.71
N ARG A 383 14.58 24.18 -8.58
CA ARG A 383 14.61 25.45 -7.84
C ARG A 383 15.38 26.53 -8.59
N CYS A 384 16.46 26.17 -9.27
CA CYS A 384 17.19 27.11 -10.11
C CYS A 384 16.33 27.59 -11.29
N ALA A 385 15.61 26.67 -11.93
CA ALA A 385 14.67 26.99 -12.98
C ALA A 385 13.51 27.87 -12.46
N ALA A 386 12.93 27.57 -11.30
CA ALA A 386 11.88 28.36 -10.69
C ALA A 386 12.32 29.82 -10.46
N ARG A 387 13.48 30.04 -9.82
CA ARG A 387 14.04 31.38 -9.62
C ARG A 387 14.29 32.15 -10.93
N TYR A 388 14.73 31.45 -11.97
CA TYR A 388 14.87 32.07 -13.29
C TYR A 388 13.53 32.57 -13.81
N PHE A 389 12.48 31.76 -13.79
CA PHE A 389 11.17 32.17 -14.26
C PHE A 389 10.54 33.26 -13.36
N GLU A 390 10.77 33.21 -12.07
CA GLU A 390 10.38 34.29 -11.14
C GLU A 390 11.03 35.62 -11.51
N SER A 391 12.32 35.62 -11.90
CA SER A 391 13.00 36.81 -12.37
C SER A 391 12.47 37.35 -13.69
N GLN A 392 11.73 36.54 -14.45
CA GLN A 392 11.03 36.91 -15.67
C GLN A 392 9.58 37.37 -15.44
N GLY A 393 9.17 37.54 -14.18
CA GLY A 393 7.85 38.03 -13.79
C GLY A 393 6.76 36.96 -13.67
N TRP A 394 7.14 35.68 -13.55
CA TRP A 394 6.20 34.59 -13.28
C TRP A 394 6.04 34.33 -11.79
N THR A 395 4.83 34.01 -11.37
CA THR A 395 4.58 33.34 -10.07
C THR A 395 4.73 31.84 -10.28
N VAL A 396 5.72 31.22 -9.66
CA VAL A 396 6.11 29.82 -9.92
C VAL A 396 5.81 28.93 -8.73
N PHE A 397 5.23 27.77 -9.01
CA PHE A 397 5.02 26.69 -8.02
C PHE A 397 5.77 25.44 -8.45
N TYR A 398 6.67 24.98 -7.60
CA TYR A 398 7.33 23.66 -7.73
C TYR A 398 6.50 22.63 -6.97
N LEU A 399 5.52 22.04 -7.63
CA LEU A 399 4.55 21.12 -7.03
C LEU A 399 4.46 19.78 -7.77
N GLU A 400 5.18 19.63 -8.91
CA GLU A 400 5.20 18.40 -9.67
C GLU A 400 3.78 17.82 -9.83
N ASN A 401 3.61 16.53 -9.50
CA ASN A 401 2.31 15.85 -9.55
C ASN A 401 1.27 16.41 -8.56
N GLN A 402 1.69 17.11 -7.49
CA GLN A 402 0.82 17.53 -6.40
C GLN A 402 -0.18 18.63 -6.80
N PHE A 403 0.16 19.49 -7.75
CA PHE A 403 -0.71 20.60 -8.14
C PHE A 403 -2.03 20.10 -8.72
N LEU A 404 -1.98 19.36 -9.82
CA LEU A 404 -3.19 18.87 -10.48
C LEU A 404 -3.94 17.84 -9.63
N ASN A 405 -3.22 17.01 -8.88
CA ASN A 405 -3.82 16.07 -7.95
C ASN A 405 -4.59 16.77 -6.83
N SER A 406 -4.06 17.87 -6.27
CA SER A 406 -4.76 18.63 -5.23
C SER A 406 -6.00 19.35 -5.78
N LEU A 407 -5.92 19.92 -6.97
CA LEU A 407 -7.09 20.49 -7.66
C LEU A 407 -8.17 19.42 -7.88
N PHE A 408 -7.78 18.24 -8.36
CA PHE A 408 -8.69 17.10 -8.54
C PHE A 408 -9.33 16.66 -7.23
N GLY A 409 -8.55 16.55 -6.15
CA GLY A 409 -9.04 16.19 -4.82
C GLY A 409 -10.05 17.18 -4.27
N LEU A 410 -9.83 18.50 -4.46
CA LEU A 410 -10.77 19.53 -4.05
C LEU A 410 -12.04 19.53 -4.91
N ALA A 411 -11.88 19.40 -6.24
CA ALA A 411 -12.99 19.37 -7.17
C ALA A 411 -13.93 18.18 -6.96
N MET A 412 -13.36 17.03 -6.61
CA MET A 412 -14.08 15.76 -6.48
C MET A 412 -14.28 15.35 -5.02
N TRP A 413 -14.14 16.26 -4.05
CA TRP A 413 -14.15 15.93 -2.63
C TRP A 413 -15.38 15.14 -2.20
N ASP A 414 -16.55 15.68 -2.43
CA ASP A 414 -17.84 15.07 -2.11
C ASP A 414 -18.11 13.78 -2.92
N ILE A 415 -17.57 13.69 -4.13
CA ILE A 415 -17.67 12.49 -4.99
C ILE A 415 -16.74 11.38 -4.49
N ILE A 416 -15.53 11.74 -4.04
CA ILE A 416 -14.58 10.79 -3.45
C ILE A 416 -15.19 10.19 -2.18
N PHE A 417 -15.77 11.01 -1.32
CA PHE A 417 -16.34 10.60 -0.05
C PHE A 417 -17.85 10.27 -0.12
N ALA A 418 -18.41 10.14 -1.31
CA ALA A 418 -19.81 9.73 -1.50
C ALA A 418 -20.08 8.33 -0.90
N PRO A 419 -21.29 8.11 -0.31
CA PRO A 419 -21.65 6.85 0.34
C PRO A 419 -21.95 5.74 -0.69
N ILE A 420 -20.90 5.25 -1.35
CA ILE A 420 -21.00 4.18 -2.35
C ILE A 420 -20.74 2.82 -1.70
N LYS A 421 -21.54 1.83 -2.04
CA LYS A 421 -21.45 0.46 -1.53
C LYS A 421 -20.03 -0.11 -1.67
N GLY A 422 -19.45 -0.58 -0.57
CA GLY A 422 -18.12 -1.18 -0.50
C GLY A 422 -16.97 -0.18 -0.61
N SER A 423 -17.24 1.13 -0.52
CA SER A 423 -16.19 2.16 -0.60
C SER A 423 -15.55 2.49 0.74
N PHE A 424 -16.34 2.56 1.80
CA PHE A 424 -15.89 2.90 3.14
C PHE A 424 -16.37 1.87 4.14
N ILE A 425 -15.49 1.43 5.04
CA ILE A 425 -15.74 0.37 6.01
C ILE A 425 -15.30 0.73 7.42
N ASN A 426 -14.48 1.75 7.59
CA ASN A 426 -14.06 2.31 8.87
C ASN A 426 -13.87 3.83 8.74
N PRO A 427 -13.84 4.58 9.87
CA PRO A 427 -13.74 6.05 9.85
C PRO A 427 -12.33 6.59 9.57
N TYR A 428 -11.34 5.76 9.25
CA TYR A 428 -9.92 6.11 9.11
C TYR A 428 -9.40 5.94 7.67
N GLN A 429 -10.26 6.15 6.66
CA GLN A 429 -9.86 6.04 5.26
C GLN A 429 -9.67 7.43 4.64
N LEU A 430 -8.54 7.60 3.95
CA LEU A 430 -8.22 8.83 3.21
C LEU A 430 -8.73 8.79 1.75
N ALA A 431 -9.26 7.65 1.34
CA ALA A 431 -9.88 7.42 0.03
C ALA A 431 -10.76 6.18 0.08
N PRO A 432 -11.75 6.05 -0.84
CA PRO A 432 -12.55 4.84 -0.96
C PRO A 432 -11.69 3.65 -1.42
N LEU A 433 -12.09 2.44 -1.04
CA LEU A 433 -11.36 1.20 -1.39
C LEU A 433 -11.24 0.98 -2.90
N ASP A 434 -12.21 1.46 -3.68
CA ASP A 434 -12.26 1.34 -5.12
C ASP A 434 -11.53 2.47 -5.88
N MET A 435 -10.88 3.42 -5.19
CA MET A 435 -10.27 4.63 -5.77
C MET A 435 -9.40 4.37 -7.01
N PHE A 436 -8.63 3.28 -7.01
CA PHE A 436 -7.72 2.94 -8.10
C PHE A 436 -8.18 1.73 -8.92
N SER A 437 -9.48 1.47 -8.94
CA SER A 437 -10.10 0.46 -9.80
C SER A 437 -11.00 1.13 -10.85
N SER A 438 -11.33 0.39 -11.91
CA SER A 438 -12.33 0.83 -12.91
C SER A 438 -13.70 1.12 -12.29
N ASP A 439 -13.99 0.51 -11.14
CA ASP A 439 -15.25 0.66 -10.43
C ASP A 439 -15.47 2.08 -9.90
N PHE A 440 -14.38 2.80 -9.57
CA PHE A 440 -14.49 4.16 -9.04
C PHE A 440 -15.31 5.06 -9.96
N TYR A 441 -14.91 5.13 -11.25
CA TYR A 441 -15.63 5.92 -12.24
C TYR A 441 -17.04 5.36 -12.49
N LEU A 442 -17.16 4.05 -12.68
CA LEU A 442 -18.44 3.42 -13.05
C LEU A 442 -19.52 3.64 -11.98
N LYS A 443 -19.17 3.52 -10.70
CA LYS A 443 -20.11 3.70 -9.58
C LYS A 443 -20.48 5.17 -9.32
N ARG A 444 -19.68 6.12 -9.79
CA ARG A 444 -19.87 7.57 -9.60
C ARG A 444 -20.07 8.32 -10.89
N LYS A 445 -20.36 7.61 -11.98
CA LYS A 445 -20.36 8.15 -13.36
C LYS A 445 -21.19 9.42 -13.51
N ASP A 446 -22.40 9.42 -12.97
CA ASP A 446 -23.32 10.55 -13.13
C ASP A 446 -22.81 11.77 -12.36
N LEU A 447 -22.41 11.59 -11.09
CA LEU A 447 -21.82 12.64 -10.27
C LEU A 447 -20.55 13.24 -10.91
N ILE A 448 -19.68 12.37 -11.44
CA ILE A 448 -18.43 12.80 -12.09
C ILE A 448 -18.73 13.58 -13.36
N ASN A 449 -19.65 13.10 -14.20
CA ASN A 449 -19.99 13.78 -15.46
C ASN A 449 -20.67 15.13 -15.21
N GLU A 450 -21.56 15.23 -14.24
CA GLU A 450 -22.20 16.47 -13.79
C GLU A 450 -21.13 17.49 -13.31
N ARG A 451 -20.18 17.03 -12.48
CA ARG A 451 -19.08 17.86 -12.00
C ARG A 451 -18.17 18.33 -13.14
N LEU A 452 -17.81 17.45 -14.07
CA LEU A 452 -16.99 17.83 -15.23
C LEU A 452 -17.69 18.83 -16.14
N GLN A 453 -19.01 18.68 -16.34
CA GLN A 453 -19.80 19.64 -17.10
C GLN A 453 -19.87 21.00 -16.41
N ALA A 454 -20.06 21.04 -15.10
CA ALA A 454 -20.04 22.28 -14.32
C ALA A 454 -18.67 22.98 -14.43
N ILE A 455 -17.57 22.20 -14.35
CA ILE A 455 -16.20 22.75 -14.55
C ILE A 455 -16.05 23.34 -15.95
N GLU A 456 -16.50 22.66 -17.01
CA GLU A 456 -16.42 23.17 -18.40
C GLU A 456 -17.17 24.50 -18.60
N GLN A 457 -18.21 24.72 -17.82
CA GLN A 457 -18.99 25.97 -17.79
C GLN A 457 -18.36 27.06 -16.90
N GLY A 458 -17.23 26.77 -16.23
CA GLY A 458 -16.55 27.71 -15.33
C GLY A 458 -17.17 27.78 -13.94
N HIS A 459 -17.99 26.80 -13.55
CA HIS A 459 -18.56 26.71 -12.22
C HIS A 459 -17.60 25.94 -11.30
N PHE A 460 -16.98 26.67 -10.38
CA PHE A 460 -16.03 26.13 -9.39
C PHE A 460 -16.60 26.19 -7.96
N ASP A 461 -17.91 26.12 -7.86
CA ASP A 461 -18.59 26.20 -6.57
C ASP A 461 -18.11 25.11 -5.61
N GLY A 462 -17.85 25.51 -4.38
CA GLY A 462 -17.40 24.62 -3.31
C GLY A 462 -15.87 24.40 -3.25
N TRP A 463 -15.06 24.70 -4.29
CA TRP A 463 -13.62 24.42 -4.21
C TRP A 463 -12.90 25.27 -3.17
N GLN A 464 -13.22 26.58 -3.15
CA GLN A 464 -12.71 27.50 -2.13
C GLN A 464 -13.21 27.08 -0.74
N THR A 465 -14.49 26.75 -0.62
CA THR A 465 -15.09 26.28 0.63
C THR A 465 -14.44 24.96 1.10
N HIS A 466 -14.20 24.02 0.18
CA HIS A 466 -13.46 22.79 0.51
C HIS A 466 -12.03 23.11 0.98
N PHE A 467 -11.34 24.02 0.32
CA PHE A 467 -9.99 24.41 0.75
C PHE A 467 -10.00 24.98 2.17
N GLU A 468 -10.94 25.85 2.50
CA GLU A 468 -11.03 26.51 3.80
C GLU A 468 -11.53 25.57 4.92
N THR A 469 -12.56 24.76 4.65
CA THR A 469 -13.24 23.95 5.66
C THR A 469 -12.63 22.56 5.85
N LYS A 470 -11.93 22.05 4.83
CA LYS A 470 -11.34 20.70 4.83
C LYS A 470 -9.83 20.71 5.05
N GLN A 471 -9.24 21.86 5.33
CA GLN A 471 -7.79 21.97 5.54
C GLN A 471 -7.30 21.02 6.63
N GLY A 472 -6.27 20.24 6.30
CA GLY A 472 -5.69 19.23 7.18
C GLY A 472 -6.48 17.92 7.29
N ILE A 473 -7.67 17.81 6.67
CA ILE A 473 -8.37 16.52 6.56
C ILE A 473 -7.64 15.64 5.54
N SER A 474 -7.34 14.42 5.95
CA SER A 474 -6.62 13.46 5.12
C SER A 474 -7.42 13.11 3.86
N ASN A 475 -6.82 13.38 2.71
CA ASN A 475 -7.35 13.05 1.40
C ASN A 475 -6.19 12.58 0.53
N TYR A 476 -6.36 11.46 -0.17
CA TYR A 476 -5.29 10.86 -0.97
C TYR A 476 -4.74 11.82 -2.05
N TRP A 477 -5.54 12.74 -2.52
CA TRP A 477 -5.23 13.62 -3.64
C TRP A 477 -4.73 14.99 -3.22
N VAL A 478 -5.13 15.50 -2.04
CA VAL A 478 -4.82 16.86 -1.61
C VAL A 478 -3.56 16.88 -0.74
N HIS A 479 -2.57 17.63 -1.16
CA HIS A 479 -1.28 17.78 -0.49
C HIS A 479 -1.22 19.11 0.27
N TRP A 480 -1.87 19.19 1.42
CA TRP A 480 -2.06 20.41 2.21
C TRP A 480 -0.78 21.16 2.55
N GLU A 481 0.34 20.47 2.74
CA GLU A 481 1.62 21.09 3.10
C GLU A 481 2.21 21.97 1.99
N ASN A 482 1.93 21.63 0.74
CA ASN A 482 2.56 22.26 -0.41
C ASN A 482 1.57 23.02 -1.29
N PHE A 483 0.28 22.70 -1.23
CA PHE A 483 -0.75 23.31 -2.06
C PHE A 483 -1.40 24.50 -1.33
N SER A 484 -1.07 25.73 -1.75
CA SER A 484 -1.52 26.96 -1.11
C SER A 484 -2.83 27.50 -1.68
N GLN A 485 -3.51 28.38 -0.91
CA GLN A 485 -4.67 29.13 -1.39
C GLN A 485 -4.34 29.99 -2.62
N GLN A 486 -3.13 30.56 -2.68
CA GLN A 486 -2.67 31.32 -3.83
C GLN A 486 -2.62 30.44 -5.09
N ALA A 487 -2.10 29.20 -4.96
CA ALA A 487 -2.05 28.26 -6.08
C ALA A 487 -3.46 27.91 -6.59
N LEU A 488 -4.43 27.71 -5.68
CA LEU A 488 -5.83 27.49 -6.03
C LEU A 488 -6.42 28.71 -6.76
N THR A 489 -6.27 29.91 -6.22
CA THR A 489 -6.81 31.14 -6.80
C THR A 489 -6.27 31.40 -8.20
N LEU A 490 -4.95 31.26 -8.39
CA LEU A 490 -4.32 31.43 -9.70
C LEU A 490 -4.73 30.34 -10.69
N ALA A 491 -4.90 29.09 -10.23
CA ALA A 491 -5.42 28.03 -11.08
C ALA A 491 -6.81 28.36 -11.63
N LEU A 492 -7.74 28.77 -10.76
CA LEU A 492 -9.13 29.05 -11.12
C LEU A 492 -9.28 30.32 -12.00
N SER A 493 -8.35 31.25 -11.89
CA SER A 493 -8.39 32.50 -12.68
C SER A 493 -7.68 32.42 -14.04
N HIS A 494 -6.68 31.51 -14.19
CA HIS A 494 -5.83 31.49 -15.38
C HIS A 494 -5.95 30.23 -16.24
N ILE A 495 -6.31 29.07 -15.63
CA ILE A 495 -6.47 27.85 -16.40
C ILE A 495 -7.87 27.84 -17.04
N PRO A 496 -7.99 27.76 -18.39
CA PRO A 496 -9.29 27.65 -19.02
C PRO A 496 -10.10 26.48 -18.50
N PRO A 497 -11.38 26.67 -18.14
CA PRO A 497 -12.25 25.62 -17.58
C PRO A 497 -12.27 24.33 -18.39
N THR A 498 -12.32 24.45 -19.72
CA THR A 498 -12.30 23.31 -20.65
C THR A 498 -11.01 22.52 -20.58
N GLN A 499 -9.85 23.19 -20.45
CA GLN A 499 -8.55 22.53 -20.31
C GLN A 499 -8.43 21.81 -18.96
N LEU A 500 -8.95 22.42 -17.89
CA LEU A 500 -8.98 21.79 -16.57
C LEU A 500 -9.85 20.51 -16.56
N ALA A 501 -11.04 20.58 -17.16
CA ALA A 501 -11.90 19.41 -17.32
C ALA A 501 -11.24 18.32 -18.17
N MET A 502 -10.52 18.66 -19.24
CA MET A 502 -9.76 17.70 -20.05
C MET A 502 -8.67 17.00 -19.24
N MET A 503 -7.91 17.72 -18.42
CA MET A 503 -6.89 17.14 -17.52
C MET A 503 -7.53 16.19 -16.52
N PHE A 504 -8.69 16.54 -15.95
CA PHE A 504 -9.41 15.63 -15.03
C PHE A 504 -9.99 14.40 -15.73
N ARG A 505 -10.49 14.54 -16.97
CA ARG A 505 -10.90 13.38 -17.79
C ARG A 505 -9.72 12.44 -18.05
N ARG A 506 -8.51 12.99 -18.28
CA ARG A 506 -7.30 12.16 -18.40
C ARG A 506 -6.99 11.43 -17.11
N LEU A 507 -7.01 12.10 -15.94
CA LEU A 507 -6.82 11.46 -14.63
C LEU A 507 -7.82 10.32 -14.43
N LEU A 508 -9.10 10.56 -14.70
CA LEU A 508 -10.20 9.60 -14.52
C LEU A 508 -10.11 8.35 -15.41
N LYS A 509 -9.41 8.41 -16.55
CA LYS A 509 -9.17 7.24 -17.39
C LYS A 509 -8.33 6.18 -16.67
N ASP A 510 -7.35 6.61 -15.86
CA ASP A 510 -6.48 5.72 -15.11
C ASP A 510 -5.87 6.47 -13.91
N LEU A 511 -6.66 6.56 -12.83
CA LEU A 511 -6.27 7.27 -11.62
C LEU A 511 -4.97 6.75 -11.00
N ARG A 512 -4.59 5.51 -11.28
CA ARG A 512 -3.36 4.90 -10.75
C ARG A 512 -2.11 5.42 -11.47
N HIS A 513 -2.15 5.49 -12.79
CA HIS A 513 -0.97 5.77 -13.60
C HIS A 513 -0.89 7.25 -14.01
N HIS A 514 -2.04 7.92 -14.25
CA HIS A 514 -2.04 9.32 -14.69
C HIS A 514 -1.81 10.34 -13.57
N ARG A 515 -1.86 9.93 -12.29
CA ARG A 515 -1.53 10.80 -11.15
C ARG A 515 -0.05 11.19 -11.05
N SER A 516 0.81 10.68 -11.93
CA SER A 516 2.24 10.95 -11.99
C SER A 516 2.68 11.27 -13.41
N GLY A 517 3.83 11.93 -13.53
CA GLY A 517 4.41 12.33 -14.82
C GLY A 517 4.01 13.72 -15.29
N MET A 518 3.31 14.49 -14.46
CA MET A 518 3.07 15.90 -14.71
C MET A 518 4.36 16.71 -14.54
N PRO A 519 4.49 17.82 -15.28
CA PRO A 519 5.68 18.66 -15.21
C PRO A 519 5.98 19.19 -13.80
N ASP A 520 7.26 19.46 -13.53
CA ASP A 520 7.77 19.89 -12.23
C ASP A 520 7.19 21.21 -11.74
N LEU A 521 7.07 22.18 -12.67
CA LEU A 521 6.63 23.55 -12.38
C LEU A 521 5.32 23.86 -13.07
N ILE A 522 4.48 24.60 -12.35
CA ILE A 522 3.37 25.38 -12.91
C ILE A 522 3.61 26.85 -12.59
N MET A 523 3.45 27.72 -13.57
CA MET A 523 3.69 29.15 -13.41
C MET A 523 2.60 29.99 -14.04
N PHE A 524 2.37 31.16 -13.45
CA PHE A 524 1.30 32.11 -13.82
C PHE A 524 1.82 33.51 -13.94
N ASN A 525 1.27 34.28 -14.87
CA ASN A 525 1.46 35.73 -14.99
C ASN A 525 0.21 36.38 -15.60
N ASP A 526 0.23 37.67 -15.84
CA ASP A 526 -0.91 38.43 -16.41
C ASP A 526 -1.35 37.94 -17.80
N THR A 527 -0.50 37.22 -18.53
CA THR A 527 -0.80 36.71 -19.88
C THR A 527 -1.34 35.26 -19.89
N GLY A 528 -1.30 34.56 -18.77
CA GLY A 528 -1.80 33.19 -18.65
C GLY A 528 -0.99 32.30 -17.74
N TYR A 529 -0.89 31.01 -18.11
CA TYR A 529 -0.17 30.00 -17.34
C TYR A 529 0.70 29.13 -18.24
N GLN A 530 1.68 28.42 -17.63
CA GLN A 530 2.61 27.55 -18.34
C GLN A 530 3.05 26.40 -17.46
N TRP A 531 3.02 25.17 -18.02
CA TRP A 531 3.67 24.00 -17.41
C TRP A 531 5.11 23.89 -17.89
N VAL A 532 6.04 23.56 -16.98
CA VAL A 532 7.45 23.39 -17.31
C VAL A 532 8.02 22.12 -16.68
N GLU A 533 8.44 21.21 -17.53
CA GLU A 533 9.26 20.06 -17.13
C GLU A 533 10.72 20.48 -17.09
N VAL A 534 11.43 20.22 -16.01
CA VAL A 534 12.81 20.64 -15.82
C VAL A 534 13.75 19.45 -15.96
N LYS A 535 14.81 19.59 -16.76
CA LYS A 535 15.84 18.57 -16.96
C LYS A 535 17.22 19.13 -16.68
N GLY A 536 17.93 18.52 -15.74
CA GLY A 536 19.34 18.79 -15.45
C GLY A 536 20.29 18.13 -16.44
N PRO A 537 21.60 18.35 -16.27
CA PRO A 537 22.60 17.72 -17.12
C PRO A 537 22.55 16.18 -17.03
N GLY A 538 22.36 15.53 -18.16
CA GLY A 538 22.27 14.08 -18.27
C GLY A 538 20.89 13.47 -18.05
N ASP A 539 19.90 14.25 -17.62
CA ASP A 539 18.53 13.77 -17.43
C ASP A 539 17.82 13.51 -18.75
N LYS A 540 16.93 12.52 -18.73
CA LYS A 540 16.09 12.17 -19.88
C LYS A 540 14.61 12.21 -19.49
N LEU A 541 13.76 12.61 -20.42
CA LEU A 541 12.32 12.49 -20.28
C LEU A 541 11.92 11.02 -20.14
N GLN A 542 11.07 10.74 -19.18
CA GLN A 542 10.51 9.41 -18.97
C GLN A 542 9.21 9.23 -19.76
N ASP A 543 8.83 7.98 -20.04
CA ASP A 543 7.65 7.68 -20.87
C ASP A 543 6.36 8.34 -20.34
N HIS A 544 6.15 8.35 -19.02
CA HIS A 544 4.95 8.96 -18.43
C HIS A 544 4.95 10.50 -18.53
N GLN A 545 6.13 11.15 -18.46
CA GLN A 545 6.27 12.60 -18.69
C GLN A 545 6.01 12.95 -20.16
N LEU A 546 6.57 12.16 -21.08
CA LEU A 546 6.30 12.34 -22.52
C LEU A 546 4.82 12.18 -22.85
N ARG A 547 4.10 11.25 -22.21
CA ARG A 547 2.65 11.08 -22.42
C ARG A 547 1.83 12.29 -21.93
N TRP A 548 2.21 12.90 -20.81
CA TRP A 548 1.56 14.12 -20.33
C TRP A 548 1.85 15.29 -21.26
N LEU A 549 3.10 15.49 -21.66
CA LEU A 549 3.48 16.55 -22.60
C LEU A 549 2.81 16.40 -23.97
N ALA A 550 2.69 15.18 -24.48
CA ALA A 550 1.97 14.89 -25.72
C ALA A 550 0.47 15.18 -25.59
N PHE A 551 -0.13 14.84 -24.46
CA PHE A 551 -1.53 15.17 -24.16
C PHE A 551 -1.73 16.70 -24.10
N PHE A 552 -0.83 17.42 -23.48
CA PHE A 552 -0.89 18.89 -23.41
C PHE A 552 -0.79 19.52 -24.80
N ASP A 553 0.16 19.08 -25.63
CA ASP A 553 0.31 19.56 -26.99
C ASP A 553 -0.94 19.28 -27.84
N GLN A 554 -1.49 18.08 -27.76
CA GLN A 554 -2.70 17.68 -28.49
C GLN A 554 -3.92 18.56 -28.14
N HIS A 555 -4.01 19.04 -26.90
CA HIS A 555 -5.14 19.82 -26.40
C HIS A 555 -4.86 21.33 -26.28
N GLY A 556 -3.74 21.80 -26.81
CA GLY A 556 -3.36 23.22 -26.75
C GLY A 556 -3.11 23.73 -25.34
N ILE A 557 -2.75 22.85 -24.40
CA ILE A 557 -2.37 23.20 -23.03
C ILE A 557 -0.90 23.67 -23.07
N PRO A 558 -0.58 24.87 -22.58
CA PRO A 558 0.77 25.41 -22.67
C PRO A 558 1.74 24.61 -21.78
N ALA A 559 2.69 23.93 -22.43
CA ALA A 559 3.71 23.12 -21.77
C ALA A 559 5.03 23.14 -22.56
N GLN A 560 6.16 23.07 -21.83
CA GLN A 560 7.49 22.99 -22.42
C GLN A 560 8.46 22.23 -21.51
N VAL A 561 9.62 21.87 -22.08
CA VAL A 561 10.75 21.28 -21.33
C VAL A 561 11.85 22.34 -21.24
N ALA A 562 12.36 22.59 -20.04
CA ALA A 562 13.53 23.41 -19.80
C ALA A 562 14.74 22.54 -19.50
N TYR A 563 15.69 22.49 -20.45
CA TYR A 563 16.98 21.82 -20.26
C TYR A 563 17.96 22.81 -19.64
N ILE A 564 18.42 22.50 -18.42
CA ILE A 564 19.28 23.38 -17.65
C ILE A 564 20.74 22.91 -17.77
N THR A 565 21.63 23.84 -18.06
CA THR A 565 23.07 23.67 -17.92
C THR A 565 23.59 24.69 -16.89
N PHE A 566 24.63 24.34 -16.17
CA PHE A 566 25.23 25.27 -15.20
C PHE A 566 26.49 25.89 -15.77
N SER A 567 26.62 27.22 -15.64
CA SER A 567 27.90 27.89 -15.91
C SER A 567 28.93 27.44 -14.89
N THR A 568 30.11 27.06 -15.32
CA THR A 568 31.27 26.94 -14.45
C THR A 568 31.52 28.29 -13.79
N PRO A 569 31.78 28.36 -12.46
CA PRO A 569 32.26 29.59 -11.88
C PRO A 569 33.51 30.04 -12.64
N SER A 570 33.52 31.27 -13.14
CA SER A 570 34.76 31.88 -13.59
C SER A 570 35.69 31.90 -12.37
N GLU A 571 36.82 31.21 -12.47
CA GLU A 571 37.93 31.40 -11.55
C GLU A 571 38.46 32.84 -11.79
N ASP A 572 37.90 33.80 -11.01
CA ASP A 572 38.48 35.12 -10.84
C ASP A 572 39.11 35.21 -9.47
#